data_49234ed7184f2d9794e3c021e97f5b59
#
_entry.id   49234ed7184f2d9794e3c021e97f5b59
#
_cell.length_a   1.000
_cell.length_b   1.000
_cell.length_c   1.000
_cell.angle_alpha   90.00
_cell.angle_beta   90.00
_cell.angle_gamma   90.00
#
_symmetry.space_group_name_H-M   'P 1'
#
loop_
_entity.id
_entity.type
_entity.pdbx_description
1 polymer ?
#
loop_
_entity_poly.entity_id
_entity_poly.type
_entity_poly.pdbx_seq_one_letter_code
_entity_poly.pdbx_strand_id
1 'polypeptide(L)'
;MPDNYISKTGCFMVNRGLFVGRFQPFHLGHLAAIKDVLKEVDELVIVIGSAQYSHNIGNPFTAGERLTMIRKALEEAEIDYPRVWIVPVPDVHLHMMWVSAVKGYTPPFDVVYSNQPLTRRLFIEAGSKVKDIRFHERKLYSSTEIRERMLKGESWKKLVPKSVATFIKEIDGVNRLRDLTKGDKM
;
A
#
# COMPACT_ATOMS: atom_id res chain seq x y z
N MET A 1 -22.63 14.62 13.79
CA MET A 1 -21.84 15.61 13.02
C MET A 1 -20.52 15.77 13.74
N PRO A 2 -19.36 15.46 13.14
CA PRO A 2 -18.08 15.72 13.79
C PRO A 2 -17.82 17.23 13.74
N ASP A 3 -17.44 17.81 14.88
CA ASP A 3 -17.07 19.22 15.02
C ASP A 3 -15.90 19.56 14.09
N ASN A 4 -16.16 20.38 13.08
CA ASN A 4 -15.14 20.97 12.24
C ASN A 4 -14.29 21.93 13.08
N TYR A 5 -13.10 21.50 13.48
CA TYR A 5 -12.10 22.37 14.08
C TYR A 5 -11.59 23.38 13.03
N ILE A 6 -12.12 24.58 13.06
CA ILE A 6 -11.57 25.72 12.31
C ILE A 6 -10.33 26.23 13.06
N SER A 7 -9.16 26.20 12.43
CA SER A 7 -7.97 26.84 12.98
C SER A 7 -8.18 28.36 13.07
N LYS A 8 -7.46 29.05 13.97
CA LYS A 8 -7.51 30.51 14.14
C LYS A 8 -7.18 31.32 12.86
N THR A 9 -6.78 30.64 11.78
CA THR A 9 -6.43 31.21 10.46
C THR A 9 -7.47 30.92 9.37
N GLY A 10 -8.64 30.33 9.71
CA GLY A 10 -9.71 30.06 8.74
C GLY A 10 -9.40 28.92 7.73
N CYS A 11 -8.30 28.19 7.90
CA CYS A 11 -7.96 27.04 7.09
C CYS A 11 -8.62 25.79 7.65
N PHE A 12 -9.37 25.03 6.84
CA PHE A 12 -9.90 23.72 7.22
C PHE A 12 -8.73 22.79 7.53
N MET A 13 -8.66 22.30 8.77
CA MET A 13 -7.67 21.30 9.17
C MET A 13 -8.09 19.95 8.57
N VAL A 14 -7.44 19.55 7.51
CA VAL A 14 -7.64 18.23 6.89
C VAL A 14 -6.96 17.17 7.75
N ASN A 15 -7.73 16.27 8.36
CA ASN A 15 -7.19 15.11 9.08
C ASN A 15 -6.70 14.07 8.06
N ARG A 16 -5.39 13.87 7.96
CA ARG A 16 -4.79 12.99 6.96
C ARG A 16 -4.14 11.77 7.58
N GLY A 17 -4.54 10.59 7.07
CA GLY A 17 -3.93 9.31 7.43
C GLY A 17 -2.77 8.93 6.50
N LEU A 18 -1.83 8.16 7.01
CA LEU A 18 -0.76 7.51 6.23
C LEU A 18 -0.92 6.00 6.32
N PHE A 19 -0.98 5.31 5.18
CA PHE A 19 -1.00 3.84 5.09
C PHE A 19 0.19 3.35 4.27
N VAL A 20 1.05 2.53 4.90
CA VAL A 20 2.28 2.05 4.28
C VAL A 20 2.15 0.58 3.88
N GLY A 21 2.53 0.25 2.65
CA GLY A 21 2.57 -1.12 2.16
C GLY A 21 3.48 -1.29 0.95
N ARG A 22 3.89 -2.54 0.66
CA ARG A 22 4.62 -2.87 -0.58
C ARG A 22 3.71 -3.13 -1.76
N PHE A 23 2.49 -3.64 -1.51
CA PHE A 23 1.47 -3.92 -2.54
C PHE A 23 1.97 -4.82 -3.69
N GLN A 24 2.50 -5.98 -3.35
CA GLN A 24 3.16 -6.92 -4.26
C GLN A 24 2.43 -8.28 -4.42
N PRO A 25 1.20 -8.34 -4.99
CA PRO A 25 0.39 -7.27 -5.55
C PRO A 25 -0.54 -6.60 -4.53
N PHE A 26 -1.27 -5.57 -4.97
CA PHE A 26 -2.42 -5.04 -4.26
C PHE A 26 -3.54 -6.09 -4.20
N HIS A 27 -4.25 -6.21 -3.06
CA HIS A 27 -5.25 -7.25 -2.83
C HIS A 27 -6.46 -6.76 -2.03
N LEU A 28 -7.51 -7.58 -1.95
CA LEU A 28 -8.76 -7.22 -1.27
C LEU A 28 -8.57 -6.85 0.21
N GLY A 29 -7.61 -7.44 0.90
CA GLY A 29 -7.27 -7.04 2.27
C GLY A 29 -6.73 -5.61 2.38
N HIS A 30 -5.94 -5.16 1.40
CA HIS A 30 -5.50 -3.76 1.33
C HIS A 30 -6.69 -2.82 1.05
N LEU A 31 -7.56 -3.20 0.12
CA LEU A 31 -8.75 -2.41 -0.22
C LEU A 31 -9.69 -2.25 0.98
N ALA A 32 -9.92 -3.33 1.72
CA ALA A 32 -10.74 -3.30 2.93
C ALA A 32 -10.14 -2.38 4.00
N ALA A 33 -8.81 -2.47 4.22
CA ALA A 33 -8.10 -1.59 5.14
C ALA A 33 -8.22 -0.10 4.73
N ILE A 34 -8.06 0.21 3.45
CA ILE A 34 -8.23 1.57 2.93
C ILE A 34 -9.65 2.10 3.19
N LYS A 35 -10.68 1.28 2.92
CA LYS A 35 -12.07 1.63 3.18
C LYS A 35 -12.33 1.93 4.66
N ASP A 36 -11.72 1.17 5.56
CA ASP A 36 -11.88 1.40 7.00
C ASP A 36 -11.15 2.66 7.45
N VAL A 37 -9.93 2.90 6.98
CA VAL A 37 -9.18 4.11 7.31
C VAL A 37 -9.88 5.38 6.82
N LEU A 38 -10.45 5.37 5.60
CA LEU A 38 -11.18 6.51 5.02
C LEU A 38 -12.49 6.86 5.75
N LYS A 39 -12.95 6.04 6.69
CA LYS A 39 -14.04 6.38 7.64
C LYS A 39 -13.55 7.25 8.80
N GLU A 40 -12.24 7.24 9.08
CA GLU A 40 -11.63 7.93 10.23
C GLU A 40 -10.88 9.20 9.84
N VAL A 41 -10.56 9.39 8.55
CA VAL A 41 -9.76 10.52 8.04
C VAL A 41 -10.40 11.15 6.81
N ASP A 42 -10.09 12.42 6.58
CA ASP A 42 -10.58 13.17 5.41
C ASP A 42 -9.81 12.77 4.16
N GLU A 43 -8.48 12.60 4.28
CA GLU A 43 -7.58 12.18 3.20
C GLU A 43 -6.66 11.06 3.65
N LEU A 44 -6.21 10.26 2.68
CA LEU A 44 -5.29 9.15 2.91
C LEU A 44 -4.08 9.23 1.98
N VAL A 45 -2.89 9.17 2.57
CA VAL A 45 -1.64 8.97 1.84
C VAL A 45 -1.28 7.50 1.84
N ILE A 46 -1.29 6.86 0.68
CA ILE A 46 -0.84 5.48 0.48
C ILE A 46 0.63 5.51 0.06
N VAL A 47 1.52 5.06 0.93
CA VAL A 47 2.95 4.96 0.64
C VAL A 47 3.27 3.58 0.07
N ILE A 48 3.76 3.56 -1.17
CA ILE A 48 4.32 2.36 -1.79
C ILE A 48 5.78 2.25 -1.37
N GLY A 49 6.04 1.47 -0.30
CA GLY A 49 7.41 1.23 0.19
C GLY A 49 8.23 0.35 -0.76
N SER A 50 9.53 0.34 -0.55
CA SER A 50 10.48 -0.41 -1.40
C SER A 50 10.30 -0.08 -2.88
N ALA A 51 10.13 1.22 -3.19
CA ALA A 51 9.75 1.67 -4.54
C ALA A 51 10.82 1.36 -5.59
N GLN A 52 12.10 1.31 -5.21
CA GLN A 52 13.22 0.99 -6.08
C GLN A 52 13.30 -0.48 -6.49
N TYR A 53 12.65 -1.37 -5.75
CA TYR A 53 12.76 -2.80 -6.03
C TYR A 53 11.64 -3.31 -6.93
N SER A 54 12.06 -4.08 -7.93
CA SER A 54 11.19 -4.81 -8.84
C SER A 54 11.92 -6.04 -9.40
N HIS A 55 11.26 -6.87 -10.18
CA HIS A 55 11.82 -8.00 -10.91
C HIS A 55 12.60 -9.00 -10.02
N ASN A 56 12.09 -9.24 -8.80
CA ASN A 56 12.52 -10.32 -7.93
C ASN A 56 11.30 -11.01 -7.30
N ILE A 57 11.49 -12.20 -6.74
CA ILE A 57 10.37 -13.03 -6.21
C ILE A 57 9.58 -12.29 -5.12
N GLY A 58 10.25 -11.51 -4.28
CA GLY A 58 9.61 -10.72 -3.22
C GLY A 58 8.92 -9.45 -3.71
N ASN A 59 9.40 -8.89 -4.83
CA ASN A 59 8.93 -7.66 -5.43
C ASN A 59 8.86 -7.80 -6.96
N PRO A 60 7.91 -8.58 -7.52
CA PRO A 60 7.83 -8.81 -8.97
C PRO A 60 7.38 -7.58 -9.76
N PHE A 61 6.68 -6.64 -9.12
CA PHE A 61 6.07 -5.48 -9.78
C PHE A 61 6.82 -4.19 -9.48
N THR A 62 6.97 -3.34 -10.50
CA THR A 62 7.56 -2.00 -10.37
C THR A 62 6.69 -1.07 -9.51
N ALA A 63 7.24 0.05 -9.06
CA ALA A 63 6.47 1.06 -8.33
C ALA A 63 5.31 1.62 -9.18
N GLY A 64 5.54 1.87 -10.48
CA GLY A 64 4.51 2.33 -11.40
C GLY A 64 3.37 1.32 -11.61
N GLU A 65 3.70 0.03 -11.74
CA GLU A 65 2.70 -1.04 -11.84
C GLU A 65 1.86 -1.15 -10.56
N ARG A 66 2.50 -1.05 -9.38
CA ARG A 66 1.80 -1.07 -8.09
C ARG A 66 0.88 0.15 -7.91
N LEU A 67 1.35 1.32 -8.32
CA LEU A 67 0.54 2.55 -8.36
C LEU A 67 -0.70 2.35 -9.25
N THR A 68 -0.50 1.79 -10.45
CA THR A 68 -1.60 1.48 -11.39
C THR A 68 -2.60 0.48 -10.79
N MET A 69 -2.11 -0.58 -10.11
CA MET A 69 -2.98 -1.55 -9.41
C MET A 69 -3.84 -0.87 -8.34
N ILE A 70 -3.22 -0.02 -7.52
CA ILE A 70 -3.95 0.70 -6.46
C ILE A 70 -5.00 1.61 -7.10
N ARG A 71 -4.63 2.41 -8.09
CA ARG A 71 -5.54 3.34 -8.78
C ARG A 71 -6.75 2.60 -9.37
N LYS A 72 -6.50 1.55 -10.17
CA LYS A 72 -7.57 0.73 -10.76
C LYS A 72 -8.48 0.09 -9.70
N ALA A 73 -7.94 -0.33 -8.57
CA ALA A 73 -8.71 -0.89 -7.47
C ALA A 73 -9.59 0.15 -6.74
N LEU A 74 -9.09 1.38 -6.58
CA LEU A 74 -9.87 2.48 -6.00
C LEU A 74 -10.99 2.91 -6.93
N GLU A 75 -10.73 2.99 -8.23
CA GLU A 75 -11.73 3.28 -9.27
C GLU A 75 -12.84 2.21 -9.29
N GLU A 76 -12.47 0.90 -9.29
CA GLU A 76 -13.44 -0.22 -9.22
C GLU A 76 -14.31 -0.18 -7.96
N ALA A 77 -13.73 0.30 -6.86
CA ALA A 77 -14.41 0.38 -5.56
C ALA A 77 -15.18 1.70 -5.34
N GLU A 78 -15.23 2.58 -6.35
CA GLU A 78 -15.86 3.90 -6.31
C GLU A 78 -15.37 4.78 -5.14
N ILE A 79 -14.08 4.64 -4.81
CA ILE A 79 -13.45 5.47 -3.78
C ILE A 79 -13.08 6.82 -4.41
N ASP A 80 -13.51 7.90 -3.77
CA ASP A 80 -13.23 9.28 -4.20
C ASP A 80 -11.73 9.55 -4.29
N TYR A 81 -11.22 9.64 -5.53
CA TYR A 81 -9.80 9.76 -5.83
C TYR A 81 -9.15 11.05 -5.28
N PRO A 82 -9.79 12.23 -5.28
CA PRO A 82 -9.26 13.43 -4.64
C PRO A 82 -8.87 13.27 -3.17
N ARG A 83 -9.45 12.29 -2.47
CA ARG A 83 -9.12 12.00 -1.08
C ARG A 83 -7.90 11.09 -0.90
N VAL A 84 -7.27 10.60 -1.98
CA VAL A 84 -6.20 9.59 -1.88
C VAL A 84 -4.96 10.00 -2.66
N TRP A 85 -3.85 10.13 -1.93
CA TRP A 85 -2.52 10.35 -2.49
C TRP A 85 -1.80 9.01 -2.60
N ILE A 86 -1.16 8.70 -3.73
CA ILE A 86 -0.37 7.48 -3.88
C ILE A 86 1.07 7.89 -4.15
N VAL A 87 1.96 7.59 -3.21
CA VAL A 87 3.33 8.09 -3.20
C VAL A 87 4.32 6.92 -3.12
N PRO A 88 5.08 6.63 -4.18
CA PRO A 88 6.20 5.68 -4.12
C PRO A 88 7.37 6.28 -3.30
N VAL A 89 7.85 5.51 -2.31
CA VAL A 89 8.97 5.91 -1.47
C VAL A 89 10.03 4.81 -1.50
N PRO A 90 11.26 5.10 -1.90
CA PRO A 90 12.36 4.14 -1.86
C PRO A 90 12.78 3.85 -0.41
N ASP A 91 13.27 2.64 -0.17
CA ASP A 91 13.91 2.33 1.10
C ASP A 91 15.24 3.07 1.22
N VAL A 92 15.57 3.46 2.44
CA VAL A 92 16.88 4.03 2.78
C VAL A 92 17.72 3.01 3.55
N HIS A 93 19.04 3.07 3.42
CA HIS A 93 19.95 2.10 4.06
C HIS A 93 19.84 2.07 5.58
N LEU A 94 19.55 3.23 6.21
CA LEU A 94 19.40 3.34 7.66
C LEU A 94 17.91 3.43 8.02
N HIS A 95 17.37 2.40 8.69
CA HIS A 95 15.96 2.36 9.08
C HIS A 95 15.50 3.61 9.84
N MET A 96 16.35 4.16 10.72
CA MET A 96 16.04 5.39 11.46
C MET A 96 15.78 6.62 10.57
N MET A 97 16.35 6.64 9.35
CA MET A 97 16.16 7.72 8.38
C MET A 97 14.88 7.55 7.55
N TRP A 98 14.24 6.37 7.61
CA TRP A 98 13.12 6.06 6.74
C TRP A 98 11.89 6.93 7.01
N VAL A 99 11.59 7.25 8.27
CA VAL A 99 10.47 8.15 8.61
C VAL A 99 10.71 9.55 8.06
N SER A 100 11.94 10.07 8.12
CA SER A 100 12.29 11.35 7.52
C SER A 100 12.16 11.33 5.99
N ALA A 101 12.56 10.23 5.35
CA ALA A 101 12.35 10.04 3.92
C ALA A 101 10.84 10.05 3.58
N VAL A 102 10.01 9.28 4.29
CA VAL A 102 8.56 9.29 4.07
C VAL A 102 8.00 10.71 4.21
N LYS A 103 8.34 11.44 5.28
CA LYS A 103 7.90 12.83 5.49
C LYS A 103 8.36 13.77 4.36
N GLY A 104 9.52 13.53 3.77
CA GLY A 104 10.05 14.32 2.65
C GLY A 104 9.34 14.06 1.32
N TYR A 105 8.77 12.85 1.13
CA TYR A 105 8.07 12.47 -0.10
C TYR A 105 6.56 12.71 -0.05
N THR A 106 5.97 12.87 1.14
CA THR A 106 4.51 12.89 1.32
C THR A 106 4.01 14.25 1.77
N PRO A 107 2.74 14.59 1.49
CA PRO A 107 2.07 15.66 2.22
C PRO A 107 2.11 15.39 3.74
N PRO A 108 2.00 16.44 4.60
CA PRO A 108 1.88 16.24 6.04
C PRO A 108 0.71 15.32 6.40
N PHE A 109 0.90 14.49 7.42
CA PHE A 109 -0.12 13.54 7.91
C PHE A 109 -0.17 13.54 9.44
N ASP A 110 -1.33 13.18 10.00
CA ASP A 110 -1.64 13.25 11.42
C ASP A 110 -1.54 11.90 12.12
N VAL A 111 -1.86 10.82 11.39
CA VAL A 111 -1.92 9.48 11.95
C VAL A 111 -1.41 8.43 10.96
N VAL A 112 -0.63 7.48 11.45
CA VAL A 112 -0.06 6.36 10.66
C VAL A 112 -0.86 5.10 10.95
N TYR A 113 -1.28 4.42 9.91
CA TYR A 113 -1.97 3.13 9.99
C TYR A 113 -1.03 2.02 9.53
N SER A 114 -0.64 1.15 10.44
CA SER A 114 0.24 0.02 10.14
C SER A 114 0.14 -1.06 11.20
N ASN A 115 0.20 -2.34 10.76
CA ASN A 115 0.36 -3.50 11.63
C ASN A 115 1.75 -4.13 11.50
N GLN A 116 2.63 -3.55 10.69
CA GLN A 116 3.99 -4.05 10.49
C GLN A 116 4.87 -3.57 11.66
N PRO A 117 5.47 -4.48 12.46
CA PRO A 117 6.14 -4.12 13.71
C PRO A 117 7.25 -3.08 13.56
N LEU A 118 8.12 -3.23 12.53
CA LEU A 118 9.20 -2.29 12.28
C LEU A 118 8.67 -0.90 11.92
N THR A 119 7.73 -0.82 10.99
CA THR A 119 7.09 0.44 10.59
C THR A 119 6.48 1.15 11.79
N ARG A 120 5.71 0.41 12.61
CA ARG A 120 5.10 0.96 13.83
C ARG A 120 6.17 1.54 14.78
N ARG A 121 7.22 0.75 15.05
CA ARG A 121 8.28 1.15 15.95
C ARG A 121 8.96 2.43 15.50
N LEU A 122 9.36 2.52 14.24
CA LEU A 122 10.02 3.69 13.68
C LEU A 122 9.16 4.96 13.76
N PHE A 123 7.87 4.86 13.44
CA PHE A 123 6.97 6.02 13.52
C PHE A 123 6.67 6.43 14.96
N ILE A 124 6.51 5.49 15.90
CA ILE A 124 6.33 5.78 17.33
C ILE A 124 7.58 6.51 17.88
N GLU A 125 8.78 6.02 17.60
CA GLU A 125 10.04 6.64 18.01
C GLU A 125 10.23 8.05 17.41
N ALA A 126 9.70 8.28 16.21
CA ALA A 126 9.69 9.60 15.57
C ALA A 126 8.54 10.51 16.05
N GLY A 127 7.83 10.14 17.14
CA GLY A 127 6.77 10.93 17.75
C GLY A 127 5.43 10.95 16.98
N SER A 128 5.23 10.05 16.01
CA SER A 128 3.98 9.98 15.24
C SER A 128 2.92 9.18 15.99
N LYS A 129 1.66 9.59 15.87
CA LYS A 129 0.52 8.79 16.31
C LYS A 129 0.35 7.58 15.39
N VAL A 130 0.33 6.36 15.95
CA VAL A 130 0.20 5.13 15.17
C VAL A 130 -1.02 4.36 15.64
N LYS A 131 -1.87 3.96 14.70
CA LYS A 131 -3.05 3.12 14.92
C LYS A 131 -2.91 1.77 14.24
N ASP A 132 -3.61 0.79 14.76
CA ASP A 132 -3.75 -0.52 14.15
C ASP A 132 -4.71 -0.49 12.97
N ILE A 133 -4.46 -1.35 12.00
CA ILE A 133 -5.37 -1.64 10.89
C ILE A 133 -6.16 -2.90 11.24
N ARG A 134 -7.47 -2.85 11.09
CA ARG A 134 -8.29 -4.04 11.24
C ARG A 134 -7.88 -5.10 10.21
N PHE A 135 -7.57 -6.30 10.67
CA PHE A 135 -7.26 -7.41 9.78
C PHE A 135 -8.52 -8.00 9.17
N HIS A 136 -8.55 -8.05 7.84
CA HIS A 136 -9.54 -8.78 7.07
C HIS A 136 -8.89 -10.07 6.57
N GLU A 137 -9.17 -11.20 7.20
CA GLU A 137 -8.71 -12.55 6.82
C GLU A 137 -7.21 -12.62 6.41
N ARG A 138 -6.31 -12.16 7.29
CA ARG A 138 -4.87 -12.01 7.03
C ARG A 138 -4.19 -13.24 6.42
N LYS A 139 -4.64 -14.45 6.78
CA LYS A 139 -4.08 -15.70 6.22
C LYS A 139 -4.41 -15.86 4.74
N LEU A 140 -5.58 -15.39 4.31
CA LEU A 140 -6.04 -15.49 2.93
C LEU A 140 -5.55 -14.30 2.09
N TYR A 141 -5.66 -13.08 2.63
CA TYR A 141 -5.27 -11.86 1.94
C TYR A 141 -3.85 -11.45 2.31
N SER A 142 -2.86 -12.12 1.74
CA SER A 142 -1.47 -11.70 1.79
C SER A 142 -0.83 -11.73 0.41
N SER A 143 0.02 -10.74 0.12
CA SER A 143 0.73 -10.68 -1.16
C SER A 143 1.63 -11.92 -1.36
N THR A 144 2.16 -12.50 -0.30
CA THR A 144 2.98 -13.73 -0.36
C THR A 144 2.13 -14.91 -0.80
N GLU A 145 1.00 -15.16 -0.15
CA GLU A 145 0.05 -16.22 -0.52
C GLU A 145 -0.41 -16.08 -1.98
N ILE A 146 -0.71 -14.86 -2.40
CA ILE A 146 -1.15 -14.61 -3.78
C ILE A 146 -0.04 -14.95 -4.78
N ARG A 147 1.21 -14.58 -4.51
CA ARG A 147 2.35 -14.92 -5.38
C ARG A 147 2.60 -16.44 -5.41
N GLU A 148 2.49 -17.12 -4.28
CA GLU A 148 2.60 -18.58 -4.22
C GLU A 148 1.54 -19.27 -5.08
N ARG A 149 0.29 -18.85 -5.01
CA ARG A 149 -0.80 -19.33 -5.87
C ARG A 149 -0.55 -19.06 -7.35
N MET A 150 -0.03 -17.89 -7.70
CA MET A 150 0.36 -17.57 -9.07
C MET A 150 1.40 -18.55 -9.61
N LEU A 151 2.42 -18.87 -8.80
CA LEU A 151 3.48 -19.82 -9.16
C LEU A 151 2.95 -21.24 -9.35
N LYS A 152 2.09 -21.70 -8.43
CA LYS A 152 1.46 -23.02 -8.47
C LYS A 152 0.34 -23.17 -9.52
N GLY A 153 -0.09 -22.07 -10.14
CA GLY A 153 -1.25 -22.07 -11.05
C GLY A 153 -2.60 -22.21 -10.34
N GLU A 154 -2.63 -21.95 -9.03
CA GLU A 154 -3.84 -22.00 -8.21
C GLU A 154 -4.71 -20.75 -8.37
N SER A 155 -5.94 -20.79 -7.81
CA SER A 155 -6.89 -19.68 -7.89
C SER A 155 -6.46 -18.50 -7.01
N TRP A 156 -5.84 -17.47 -7.59
CA TRP A 156 -5.43 -16.23 -6.95
C TRP A 156 -6.31 -15.02 -7.30
N LYS A 157 -6.99 -15.06 -8.45
CA LYS A 157 -7.74 -13.89 -8.98
C LYS A 157 -8.87 -13.44 -8.06
N LYS A 158 -9.42 -14.35 -7.24
CA LYS A 158 -10.47 -14.05 -6.27
C LYS A 158 -9.95 -13.29 -5.03
N LEU A 159 -8.63 -13.18 -4.87
CA LEU A 159 -7.98 -12.53 -3.73
C LEU A 159 -7.60 -11.07 -4.01
N VAL A 160 -7.74 -10.64 -5.25
CA VAL A 160 -7.45 -9.27 -5.70
C VAL A 160 -8.70 -8.65 -6.35
N PRO A 161 -8.81 -7.31 -6.43
CA PRO A 161 -9.85 -6.66 -7.25
C PRO A 161 -9.79 -7.14 -8.71
N LYS A 162 -10.93 -7.15 -9.38
CA LYS A 162 -11.02 -7.65 -10.78
C LYS A 162 -10.12 -6.84 -11.71
N SER A 163 -10.09 -5.52 -11.55
CA SER A 163 -9.23 -4.61 -12.30
C SER A 163 -7.75 -4.92 -12.12
N VAL A 164 -7.33 -5.27 -10.90
CA VAL A 164 -5.95 -5.67 -10.59
C VAL A 164 -5.63 -7.02 -11.25
N ALA A 165 -6.55 -7.99 -11.20
CA ALA A 165 -6.36 -9.27 -11.86
C ALA A 165 -6.20 -9.13 -13.38
N THR A 166 -7.00 -8.25 -13.99
CA THR A 166 -6.93 -7.92 -15.42
C THR A 166 -5.59 -7.27 -15.75
N PHE A 167 -5.19 -6.25 -14.98
CA PHE A 167 -3.92 -5.56 -15.19
C PHE A 167 -2.70 -6.48 -15.05
N ILE A 168 -2.67 -7.38 -14.05
CA ILE A 168 -1.60 -8.36 -13.90
C ILE A 168 -1.49 -9.27 -15.14
N LYS A 169 -2.62 -9.60 -15.79
CA LYS A 169 -2.60 -10.35 -17.06
C LYS A 169 -2.06 -9.50 -18.22
N GLU A 170 -2.48 -8.24 -18.32
CA GLU A 170 -2.05 -7.30 -19.37
C GLU A 170 -0.52 -7.13 -19.40
N ILE A 171 0.10 -7.05 -18.21
CA ILE A 171 1.56 -6.90 -18.06
C ILE A 171 2.32 -8.23 -18.02
N ASP A 172 1.64 -9.34 -18.28
CA ASP A 172 2.20 -10.71 -18.19
C ASP A 172 2.89 -11.03 -16.84
N GLY A 173 2.34 -10.46 -15.76
CA GLY A 173 2.93 -10.49 -14.43
C GLY A 173 3.10 -11.88 -13.82
N VAL A 174 2.25 -12.85 -14.20
CA VAL A 174 2.36 -14.24 -13.71
C VAL A 174 3.55 -14.96 -14.36
N ASN A 175 3.76 -14.82 -15.66
CA ASN A 175 4.90 -15.43 -16.34
C ASN A 175 6.20 -14.76 -15.91
N ARG A 176 6.23 -13.43 -15.77
CA ARG A 176 7.36 -12.72 -15.15
C ARG A 176 7.74 -13.35 -13.80
N LEU A 177 6.77 -13.55 -12.90
CA LEU A 177 7.04 -14.15 -11.59
C LEU A 177 7.60 -15.59 -11.71
N ARG A 178 7.09 -16.39 -12.65
CA ARG A 178 7.61 -17.74 -12.93
C ARG A 178 9.03 -17.72 -13.47
N ASP A 179 9.33 -16.79 -14.37
CA ASP A 179 10.67 -16.67 -14.94
C ASP A 179 11.71 -16.30 -13.87
N LEU A 180 11.34 -15.42 -12.95
CA LEU A 180 12.17 -15.05 -11.79
C LEU A 180 12.49 -16.23 -10.85
N THR A 181 11.67 -17.31 -10.87
CA THR A 181 11.96 -18.51 -10.07
C THR A 181 12.88 -19.51 -10.75
N LYS A 182 13.07 -19.40 -12.07
CA LYS A 182 13.92 -20.36 -12.82
C LYS A 182 15.41 -20.19 -12.52
N GLY A 183 15.82 -19.04 -11.95
CA GLY A 183 17.21 -18.67 -11.72
C GLY A 183 18.01 -18.57 -13.03
N ASP A 184 19.10 -17.83 -13.01
CA ASP A 184 20.10 -17.97 -14.05
C ASP A 184 20.72 -19.38 -13.92
N LYS A 185 20.32 -20.29 -14.79
CA LYS A 185 21.08 -21.52 -15.01
C LYS A 185 22.34 -21.12 -15.80
N MET A 186 23.35 -20.60 -15.11
CA MET A 186 24.73 -20.64 -15.59
C MET A 186 25.28 -22.04 -15.41
#